data_dfb683bc69d9947e4346b4396b336d95
#
_entry.id   dfb683bc69d9947e4346b4396b336d95
#
_cell.length_a   1.000
_cell.length_b   1.000
_cell.length_c   1.000
_cell.angle_alpha   90.00
_cell.angle_beta   90.00
_cell.angle_gamma   90.00
#
_symmetry.space_group_name_H-M   'P 1'
#
loop_
_entity.id
_entity.type
_entity.pdbx_description
1 polymer ?
#
loop_
_entity_poly.entity_id
_entity_poly.type
_entity_poly.pdbx_seq_one_letter_code
_entity_poly.pdbx_strand_id
1 'polypeptide(L)'
;MGGFIRVPDSGMLRRLAVIEVEAIDDYREKLDVNQLWAEAVMLLDGGFNPVWTQQEYQQFVEENRQYVVESNALRMLRLYYRMPNDGEESEFMSAMDIVRQLKEKRKVSSAQQEINEVTVGMALSVMGFRSHSRRNHEGLPRYGYDIVSMFDTKATQ
;
A
#
# COMPACT_ATOMS: atom_id res chain seq x y z
N MET A 1 6.04 25.16 -1.87
CA MET A 1 6.12 23.85 -2.52
C MET A 1 5.98 22.79 -1.43
N GLY A 2 4.79 22.24 -1.26
CA GLY A 2 4.52 21.20 -0.25
C GLY A 2 5.22 19.90 -0.65
N GLY A 3 6.09 19.40 0.22
CA GLY A 3 6.69 18.09 0.05
C GLY A 3 5.67 17.01 0.39
N PHE A 4 5.22 16.24 -0.59
CA PHE A 4 4.35 15.10 -0.36
C PHE A 4 5.16 13.95 0.24
N ILE A 5 4.79 13.51 1.45
CA ILE A 5 5.29 12.24 1.99
C ILE A 5 4.62 11.12 1.19
N ARG A 6 5.40 10.41 0.39
CA ARG A 6 4.93 9.20 -0.27
C ARG A 6 4.94 8.06 0.74
N VAL A 7 3.77 7.59 1.12
CA VAL A 7 3.62 6.38 1.93
C VAL A 7 3.49 5.19 0.98
N PRO A 8 4.50 4.31 0.88
CA PRO A 8 4.57 3.31 -0.18
C PRO A 8 3.60 2.14 -0.02
N ASP A 9 3.02 1.94 1.15
CA ASP A 9 2.06 0.85 1.37
C ASP A 9 1.08 1.09 2.53
N SER A 10 0.00 0.31 2.55
CA SER A 10 -1.02 0.33 3.60
C SER A 10 -0.48 -0.11 4.98
N GLY A 11 0.62 -0.85 5.03
CA GLY A 11 1.26 -1.28 6.28
C GLY A 11 1.96 -0.14 7.01
N MET A 12 2.44 0.87 6.28
CA MET A 12 3.05 2.08 6.86
C MET A 12 2.00 3.07 7.37
N LEU A 13 0.79 3.09 6.82
CA LEU A 13 -0.29 3.98 7.29
C LEU A 13 -0.57 3.83 8.78
N ARG A 14 -0.30 2.66 9.33
CA ARG A 14 -0.47 2.33 10.75
C ARG A 14 0.61 2.89 11.66
N ARG A 15 1.72 3.37 11.11
CA ARG A 15 2.92 3.73 11.87
C ARG A 15 3.32 5.19 11.72
N LEU A 16 2.71 5.89 10.77
CA LEU A 16 3.04 7.28 10.45
C LEU A 16 1.83 8.17 10.74
N ALA A 17 2.00 9.12 11.65
CA ALA A 17 1.09 10.25 11.77
C ALA A 17 1.44 11.26 10.69
N VAL A 18 0.56 11.45 9.71
CA VAL A 18 0.73 12.48 8.71
C VAL A 18 0.10 13.77 9.25
N ILE A 19 0.93 14.78 9.45
CA ILE A 19 0.51 16.11 9.90
C ILE A 19 0.80 17.09 8.76
N GLU A 20 -0.23 17.75 8.28
CA GLU A 20 -0.06 18.81 7.29
C GLU A 20 0.36 20.10 7.99
N VAL A 21 1.52 20.61 7.59
CA VAL A 21 2.09 21.84 8.16
C VAL A 21 1.92 22.96 7.12
N GLU A 22 1.08 23.94 7.45
CA GLU A 22 0.81 25.08 6.56
C GLU A 22 1.96 26.08 6.56
N ALA A 23 2.56 26.34 7.72
CA ALA A 23 3.68 27.24 7.87
C ALA A 23 4.62 26.80 9.00
N ILE A 24 5.90 27.04 8.82
CA ILE A 24 6.90 26.82 9.87
C ILE A 24 7.49 28.20 10.19
N ASP A 25 7.14 28.71 11.38
CA ASP A 25 7.77 29.90 11.94
C ASP A 25 9.19 29.57 12.45
N ASP A 26 9.98 30.60 12.65
CA ASP A 26 11.29 30.43 13.31
C ASP A 26 11.09 30.03 14.77
N TYR A 27 11.09 28.71 15.01
CA TYR A 27 10.80 28.09 16.31
C TYR A 27 12.01 28.07 17.25
N ARG A 28 13.21 28.34 16.76
CA ARG A 28 14.47 28.18 17.52
C ARG A 28 14.55 29.09 18.72
N GLU A 29 13.99 30.30 18.64
CA GLU A 29 13.96 31.28 19.73
C GLU A 29 12.66 31.24 20.55
N LYS A 30 11.62 30.58 20.06
CA LYS A 30 10.27 30.64 20.66
C LYS A 30 9.85 29.36 21.39
N LEU A 31 10.56 28.26 21.16
CA LEU A 31 10.17 26.97 21.71
C LEU A 31 10.93 26.67 23.02
N ASP A 32 10.24 26.76 24.16
CA ASP A 32 10.77 26.25 25.42
C ASP A 32 10.54 24.75 25.55
N VAL A 33 11.58 23.97 25.30
CA VAL A 33 11.55 22.51 25.37
C VAL A 33 11.19 22.01 26.78
N ASN A 34 11.62 22.71 27.84
CA ASN A 34 11.28 22.33 29.20
C ASN A 34 9.78 22.51 29.48
N GLN A 35 9.18 23.55 28.94
CA GLN A 35 7.72 23.76 29.06
C GLN A 35 6.95 22.67 28.32
N LEU A 36 7.37 22.23 27.12
CA LEU A 36 6.76 21.12 26.43
C LEU A 36 6.79 19.81 27.23
N TRP A 37 7.93 19.51 27.83
CA TRP A 37 8.03 18.32 28.66
C TRP A 37 7.19 18.42 29.94
N ALA A 38 7.14 19.60 30.56
CA ALA A 38 6.29 19.85 31.74
C ALA A 38 4.82 19.66 31.39
N GLU A 39 4.36 20.13 30.24
CA GLU A 39 3.00 19.94 29.76
C GLU A 39 2.68 18.46 29.49
N ALA A 40 3.58 17.72 28.84
CA ALA A 40 3.41 16.31 28.59
C ALA A 40 3.28 15.52 29.90
N VAL A 41 4.10 15.80 30.90
CA VAL A 41 4.01 15.18 32.23
C VAL A 41 2.68 15.53 32.91
N MET A 42 2.28 16.81 32.88
CA MET A 42 1.02 17.26 33.45
C MET A 42 -0.19 16.56 32.80
N LEU A 43 -0.18 16.36 31.50
CA LEU A 43 -1.23 15.63 30.77
C LEU A 43 -1.30 14.16 31.24
N LEU A 44 -0.17 13.49 31.37
CA LEU A 44 -0.10 12.11 31.86
C LEU A 44 -0.61 12.00 33.31
N ASP A 45 -0.18 12.91 34.19
CA ASP A 45 -0.63 12.95 35.59
C ASP A 45 -2.13 13.28 35.69
N GLY A 46 -2.63 14.06 34.73
CA GLY A 46 -4.07 14.35 34.60
C GLY A 46 -4.91 13.20 34.04
N GLY A 47 -4.30 12.04 33.75
CA GLY A 47 -4.98 10.84 33.26
C GLY A 47 -5.14 10.77 31.75
N PHE A 48 -4.40 11.59 30.98
CA PHE A 48 -4.35 11.44 29.54
C PHE A 48 -3.78 10.07 29.15
N ASN A 49 -4.53 9.33 28.37
CA ASN A 49 -4.08 8.03 27.86
C ASN A 49 -3.38 8.21 26.50
N PRO A 50 -2.04 8.01 26.42
CA PRO A 50 -1.29 8.14 25.15
C PRO A 50 -1.50 6.97 24.20
N VAL A 51 -2.20 5.92 24.64
CA VAL A 51 -2.51 4.74 23.81
C VAL A 51 -3.82 4.96 23.10
N TRP A 52 -3.80 4.92 21.81
CA TRP A 52 -4.98 5.08 20.96
C TRP A 52 -5.98 3.95 21.19
N THR A 53 -7.23 4.30 21.26
CA THR A 53 -8.32 3.33 21.19
C THR A 53 -8.42 2.75 19.79
N GLN A 54 -9.06 1.59 19.65
CA GLN A 54 -9.26 0.97 18.34
C GLN A 54 -10.05 1.89 17.38
N GLN A 55 -10.97 2.67 17.89
CA GLN A 55 -11.78 3.61 17.09
C GLN A 55 -10.94 4.78 16.57
N GLU A 56 -10.17 5.43 17.44
CA GLU A 56 -9.23 6.51 17.06
C GLU A 56 -8.22 6.01 16.05
N TYR A 57 -7.72 4.80 16.25
CA TYR A 57 -6.81 4.17 15.33
C TYR A 57 -7.42 3.95 13.92
N GLN A 58 -8.68 3.47 13.85
CA GLN A 58 -9.36 3.30 12.56
C GLN A 58 -9.60 4.64 11.86
N GLN A 59 -10.02 5.66 12.60
CA GLN A 59 -10.19 7.01 12.07
C GLN A 59 -8.87 7.55 11.49
N PHE A 60 -7.79 7.42 12.24
CA PHE A 60 -6.46 7.85 11.82
C PHE A 60 -5.99 7.15 10.53
N VAL A 61 -6.17 5.83 10.42
CA VAL A 61 -5.85 5.08 9.21
C VAL A 61 -6.65 5.57 8.01
N GLU A 62 -7.95 5.89 8.21
CA GLU A 62 -8.80 6.41 7.16
C GLU A 62 -8.37 7.80 6.69
N GLU A 63 -8.06 8.71 7.62
CA GLU A 63 -7.54 10.04 7.32
C GLU A 63 -6.21 9.98 6.56
N ASN A 64 -5.34 9.04 6.90
CA ASN A 64 -4.06 8.86 6.23
C ASN A 64 -4.18 8.29 4.81
N ARG A 65 -5.32 7.70 4.43
CA ARG A 65 -5.52 7.15 3.08
C ARG A 65 -5.36 8.17 1.97
N GLN A 66 -5.70 9.42 2.21
CA GLN A 66 -5.55 10.50 1.23
C GLN A 66 -4.09 10.78 0.85
N TYR A 67 -3.14 10.40 1.72
CA TYR A 67 -1.70 10.60 1.49
C TYR A 67 -1.03 9.37 0.84
N VAL A 68 -1.77 8.30 0.59
CA VAL A 68 -1.22 7.13 -0.11
C VAL A 68 -1.09 7.44 -1.59
N VAL A 69 0.14 7.39 -2.07
CA VAL A 69 0.39 7.45 -3.51
C VAL A 69 0.25 6.05 -4.07
N GLU A 70 -0.67 5.89 -5.00
CA GLU A 70 -0.85 4.63 -5.70
C GLU A 70 0.47 4.21 -6.38
N SER A 71 0.99 3.03 -6.01
CA SER A 71 2.20 2.52 -6.62
C SER A 71 1.99 2.20 -8.09
N ASN A 72 3.04 2.30 -8.91
CA ASN A 72 2.96 1.89 -10.31
C ASN A 72 2.49 0.45 -10.46
N ALA A 73 2.90 -0.46 -9.56
CA ALA A 73 2.46 -1.84 -9.55
C ALA A 73 0.93 -1.94 -9.34
N LEU A 74 0.39 -1.22 -8.35
CA LEU A 74 -1.05 -1.23 -8.05
C LEU A 74 -1.87 -0.68 -9.23
N ARG A 75 -1.45 0.45 -9.81
CA ARG A 75 -2.09 1.04 -10.98
C ARG A 75 -2.09 0.08 -12.17
N MET A 76 -0.97 -0.61 -12.42
CA MET A 76 -0.85 -1.57 -13.51
C MET A 76 -1.71 -2.81 -13.28
N LEU A 77 -1.73 -3.33 -12.05
CA LEU A 77 -2.55 -4.48 -11.72
C LEU A 77 -4.04 -4.17 -11.92
N ARG A 78 -4.53 -3.02 -11.44
CA ARG A 78 -5.93 -2.59 -11.63
C ARG A 78 -6.32 -2.45 -13.11
N LEU A 79 -5.37 -2.12 -13.98
CA LEU A 79 -5.64 -1.99 -15.42
C LEU A 79 -5.74 -3.32 -16.14
N TYR A 80 -5.04 -4.35 -15.68
CA TYR A 80 -4.87 -5.59 -16.43
C TYR A 80 -5.35 -6.85 -15.71
N TYR A 81 -5.68 -6.75 -14.43
CA TYR A 81 -6.09 -7.90 -13.64
C TYR A 81 -7.25 -7.57 -12.72
N ARG A 82 -8.12 -8.55 -12.52
CA ARG A 82 -9.18 -8.49 -11.52
C ARG A 82 -9.37 -9.81 -10.82
N MET A 83 -10.07 -9.79 -9.70
CA MET A 83 -10.50 -11.02 -9.05
C MET A 83 -11.55 -11.73 -9.89
N PRO A 84 -11.54 -13.08 -9.91
CA PRO A 84 -12.61 -13.85 -10.52
C PRO A 84 -13.92 -13.64 -9.74
N ASN A 85 -15.03 -13.65 -10.46
CA ASN A 85 -16.36 -13.77 -9.86
C ASN A 85 -16.62 -15.22 -9.46
N ASP A 86 -17.67 -15.46 -8.66
CA ASP A 86 -18.05 -16.81 -8.26
C ASP A 86 -18.35 -17.68 -9.47
N GLY A 87 -17.62 -18.81 -9.61
CA GLY A 87 -17.77 -19.75 -10.73
C GLY A 87 -17.09 -19.32 -12.03
N GLU A 88 -16.38 -18.23 -12.06
CA GLU A 88 -15.63 -17.78 -13.24
C GLU A 88 -14.30 -18.52 -13.37
N GLU A 89 -13.93 -18.89 -14.61
CA GLU A 89 -12.61 -19.43 -14.88
C GLU A 89 -11.53 -18.40 -14.56
N SER A 90 -10.51 -18.85 -13.85
CA SER A 90 -9.37 -18.03 -13.44
C SER A 90 -8.06 -18.73 -13.70
N GLU A 91 -7.04 -17.95 -14.00
CA GLU A 91 -5.67 -18.44 -14.13
C GLU A 91 -4.96 -18.38 -12.77
N PHE A 92 -4.25 -19.46 -12.41
CA PHE A 92 -3.42 -19.46 -11.22
C PHE A 92 -2.02 -18.95 -11.55
N MET A 93 -1.67 -17.75 -11.03
CA MET A 93 -0.42 -17.09 -11.31
C MET A 93 0.35 -16.77 -10.02
N SER A 94 1.67 -16.98 -10.03
CA SER A 94 2.55 -16.44 -8.98
C SER A 94 2.82 -14.95 -9.23
N ALA A 95 3.30 -14.24 -8.20
CA ALA A 95 3.73 -12.84 -8.36
C ALA A 95 4.81 -12.70 -9.45
N MET A 96 5.72 -13.69 -9.58
CA MET A 96 6.74 -13.73 -10.63
C MET A 96 6.15 -13.82 -12.04
N ASP A 97 5.11 -14.66 -12.23
CA ASP A 97 4.45 -14.78 -13.54
C ASP A 97 3.77 -13.49 -13.95
N ILE A 98 3.13 -12.83 -12.99
CA ILE A 98 2.48 -11.53 -13.21
C ILE A 98 3.51 -10.47 -13.60
N VAL A 99 4.65 -10.41 -12.90
CA VAL A 99 5.77 -9.52 -13.24
C VAL A 99 6.26 -9.78 -14.65
N ARG A 100 6.44 -11.06 -15.02
CA ARG A 100 6.88 -11.47 -16.35
C ARG A 100 5.87 -11.04 -17.40
N GLN A 101 4.59 -11.34 -17.20
CA GLN A 101 3.52 -11.00 -18.14
C GLN A 101 3.38 -9.48 -18.33
N LEU A 102 3.48 -8.69 -17.24
CA LEU A 102 3.47 -7.23 -17.31
C LEU A 102 4.66 -6.68 -18.12
N LYS A 103 5.84 -7.24 -17.93
CA LYS A 103 7.06 -6.84 -18.66
C LYS A 103 6.98 -7.19 -20.15
N GLU A 104 6.52 -8.38 -20.49
CA GLU A 104 6.41 -8.87 -21.88
C GLU A 104 5.37 -8.10 -22.69
N LYS A 105 4.16 -7.96 -22.13
CA LYS A 105 3.04 -7.33 -22.86
C LYS A 105 3.18 -5.81 -23.01
N ARG A 106 3.99 -5.15 -22.17
CA ARG A 106 4.09 -3.69 -22.19
C ARG A 106 5.36 -3.10 -22.75
N LYS A 107 6.39 -3.91 -23.10
CA LYS A 107 7.73 -3.38 -23.42
C LYS A 107 8.15 -2.29 -22.43
N VAL A 108 8.05 -2.61 -21.13
CA VAL A 108 8.24 -1.68 -20.02
C VAL A 108 9.65 -1.10 -20.10
N SER A 109 9.72 0.20 -20.36
CA SER A 109 10.98 0.96 -20.36
C SER A 109 11.66 0.85 -18.99
N SER A 110 12.98 0.89 -18.98
CA SER A 110 13.86 0.77 -17.80
C SER A 110 13.55 1.75 -16.64
N ALA A 111 12.77 2.77 -16.86
CA ALA A 111 12.29 3.71 -15.82
C ALA A 111 11.23 3.11 -14.87
N GLN A 112 10.72 1.91 -15.14
CA GLN A 112 9.73 1.22 -14.31
C GLN A 112 10.34 0.09 -13.48
N GLN A 113 11.54 0.28 -12.96
CA GLN A 113 12.24 -0.66 -12.07
C GLN A 113 11.48 -1.04 -10.79
N GLU A 114 10.39 -0.35 -10.47
CA GLU A 114 9.59 -0.59 -9.26
C GLU A 114 8.65 -1.80 -9.35
N ILE A 115 8.48 -2.42 -10.53
CA ILE A 115 7.61 -3.59 -10.67
C ILE A 115 8.43 -4.87 -10.46
N ASN A 116 8.38 -5.39 -9.25
CA ASN A 116 8.99 -6.64 -8.84
C ASN A 116 7.98 -7.51 -8.06
N GLU A 117 8.37 -8.72 -7.71
CA GLU A 117 7.50 -9.68 -7.00
C GLU A 117 6.95 -9.14 -5.68
N VAL A 118 7.76 -8.40 -4.93
CA VAL A 118 7.36 -7.82 -3.63
C VAL A 118 6.31 -6.74 -3.84
N THR A 119 6.56 -5.79 -4.76
CA THR A 119 5.62 -4.70 -5.03
C THR A 119 4.32 -5.19 -5.66
N VAL A 120 4.37 -6.23 -6.49
CA VAL A 120 3.19 -6.91 -7.06
C VAL A 120 2.42 -7.64 -5.97
N GLY A 121 3.08 -8.39 -5.09
CA GLY A 121 2.44 -9.10 -3.98
C GLY A 121 1.73 -8.14 -3.02
N MET A 122 2.36 -7.03 -2.67
CA MET A 122 1.75 -5.97 -1.85
C MET A 122 0.53 -5.36 -2.55
N ALA A 123 0.63 -5.03 -3.82
CA ALA A 123 -0.45 -4.44 -4.59
C ALA A 123 -1.64 -5.39 -4.74
N LEU A 124 -1.41 -6.69 -4.95
CA LEU A 124 -2.46 -7.71 -4.97
C LEU A 124 -3.18 -7.81 -3.62
N SER A 125 -2.44 -7.75 -2.52
CA SER A 125 -3.01 -7.71 -1.17
C SER A 125 -3.90 -6.49 -0.96
N VAL A 126 -3.48 -5.31 -1.43
CA VAL A 126 -4.31 -4.08 -1.40
C VAL A 126 -5.58 -4.22 -2.24
N MET A 127 -5.52 -4.94 -3.35
CA MET A 127 -6.69 -5.25 -4.20
C MET A 127 -7.60 -6.33 -3.60
N GLY A 128 -7.23 -6.94 -2.46
CA GLY A 128 -8.02 -7.95 -1.78
C GLY A 128 -7.74 -9.41 -2.22
N PHE A 129 -6.77 -9.62 -3.10
CA PHE A 129 -6.38 -10.98 -3.47
C PHE A 129 -5.76 -11.73 -2.29
N ARG A 130 -6.12 -13.00 -2.15
CA ARG A 130 -5.52 -13.90 -1.15
C ARG A 130 -4.63 -14.91 -1.84
N SER A 131 -3.37 -14.98 -1.41
CA SER A 131 -2.46 -16.00 -1.89
C SER A 131 -2.82 -17.35 -1.31
N HIS A 132 -2.70 -18.40 -2.11
CA HIS A 132 -2.85 -19.77 -1.67
C HIS A 132 -1.86 -20.66 -2.40
N SER A 133 -1.71 -21.90 -1.92
CA SER A 133 -0.77 -22.86 -2.48
C SER A 133 -1.49 -23.85 -3.39
N ARG A 134 -0.94 -24.04 -4.60
CA ARG A 134 -1.30 -25.18 -5.48
C ARG A 134 -0.05 -26.00 -5.78
N ARG A 135 -0.19 -27.29 -6.02
CA ARG A 135 0.91 -28.14 -6.48
C ARG A 135 1.13 -27.94 -7.97
N ASN A 136 2.39 -27.76 -8.38
CA ASN A 136 2.77 -27.75 -9.80
C ASN A 136 2.76 -29.16 -10.40
N HIS A 137 3.09 -29.30 -11.66
CA HIS A 137 3.15 -30.59 -12.37
C HIS A 137 4.17 -31.58 -11.77
N GLU A 138 5.15 -31.07 -11.05
CA GLU A 138 6.19 -31.86 -10.34
C GLU A 138 5.79 -32.20 -8.91
N GLY A 139 4.57 -31.84 -8.47
CA GLY A 139 4.07 -32.07 -7.12
C GLY A 139 4.59 -31.10 -6.06
N LEU A 140 5.40 -30.10 -6.44
CA LEU A 140 5.93 -29.10 -5.51
C LEU A 140 4.89 -27.99 -5.22
N PRO A 141 4.82 -27.51 -3.97
CA PRO A 141 3.93 -26.42 -3.62
C PRO A 141 4.38 -25.12 -4.29
N ARG A 142 3.43 -24.43 -4.94
CA ARG A 142 3.63 -23.13 -5.56
C ARG A 142 2.60 -22.17 -5.00
N TYR A 143 3.05 -21.01 -4.52
CA TYR A 143 2.17 -19.94 -4.03
C TYR A 143 1.78 -19.03 -5.17
N GLY A 144 0.50 -18.65 -5.21
CA GLY A 144 -0.04 -17.77 -6.23
C GLY A 144 -1.44 -17.29 -5.91
N TYR A 145 -2.07 -16.73 -6.91
CA TYR A 145 -3.37 -16.07 -6.85
C TYR A 145 -4.24 -16.54 -7.99
N ASP A 146 -5.54 -16.67 -7.77
CA ASP A 146 -6.52 -16.86 -8.85
C ASP A 146 -6.87 -15.49 -9.44
N ILE A 147 -6.59 -15.31 -10.72
CA ILE A 147 -6.63 -14.03 -11.40
C ILE A 147 -7.36 -14.16 -12.74
N VAL A 148 -8.11 -13.12 -13.09
CA VAL A 148 -8.65 -12.95 -14.43
C VAL A 148 -7.85 -11.84 -15.13
N SER A 149 -7.22 -12.18 -16.25
CA SER A 149 -6.46 -11.25 -17.08
C SER A 149 -7.40 -10.46 -18.00
N MET A 150 -7.22 -9.15 -18.07
CA MET A 150 -8.01 -8.23 -18.90
C MET A 150 -7.20 -7.69 -20.11
N PHE A 151 -6.07 -8.31 -20.45
CA PHE A 151 -5.24 -7.82 -21.55
C PHE A 151 -5.93 -7.83 -22.90
N ASP A 152 -6.77 -8.82 -23.15
CA ASP A 152 -7.41 -9.02 -24.46
C ASP A 152 -8.72 -8.23 -24.62
N THR A 153 -9.29 -7.73 -23.50
CA THR A 153 -10.57 -6.99 -23.54
C THR A 153 -10.40 -5.55 -24.03
N LYS A 154 -9.20 -4.98 -24.04
CA LYS A 154 -8.94 -3.58 -24.46
C LYS A 154 -8.41 -3.43 -25.89
N ALA A 155 -8.24 -4.52 -26.63
CA ALA A 155 -7.81 -4.49 -28.02
C ALA A 155 -8.99 -4.29 -29.01
N THR A 156 -10.24 -4.18 -28.51
CA THR A 156 -11.46 -4.13 -29.34
C THR A 156 -12.30 -2.85 -29.13
N GLN A 157 -11.70 -1.77 -28.62
CA GLN A 157 -12.36 -0.46 -28.59
C GLN A 157 -11.49 0.62 -29.25
#